data_97a7af62affb16648615c2f107734fec
#
_entry.id   97a7af62affb16648615c2f107734fec
#
_cell.length_a   1.000
_cell.length_b   1.000
_cell.length_c   1.000
_cell.angle_alpha   90.00
_cell.angle_beta   90.00
_cell.angle_gamma   90.00
#
_symmetry.space_group_name_H-M   'P 1'
#
loop_
_entity.id
_entity.type
_entity.pdbx_description
1 polymer ?
#
loop_
_entity_poly.entity_id
_entity_poly.type
_entity_poly.pdbx_seq_one_letter_code
_entity_poly.pdbx_strand_id
1 'polypeptide(L)'
;MALVGKKFPNLEVNAMNEMGDTFKINVFEEAKNNGKKVLLFWYPKDFTFVCPTELHAFQEALGEFEKRNVMVIGASCDTPEVHFAWLNTSKDNGGIEGVTYPILADSNRNLANQLGILDITNENYNEETGIYTVEGDNVTYRATYLIDEEGTVFHEGINHMPLGRNVKEFIRLIDAYTHVQEKGEVCPANWEEGKEAMNANREGVASYLSAN
;
A
#
# COMPACT_ATOMS: atom_id res chain seq x y z
N MET A 1 -9.57 -11.34 5.42
CA MET A 1 -10.65 -11.38 4.36
C MET A 1 -10.21 -10.48 3.23
N ALA A 2 -10.23 -10.93 1.96
CA ALA A 2 -9.80 -10.11 0.83
C ALA A 2 -10.65 -8.84 0.67
N LEU A 3 -9.99 -7.71 0.39
CA LEU A 3 -10.63 -6.40 0.20
C LEU A 3 -10.86 -6.04 -1.26
N VAL A 4 -10.28 -6.78 -2.21
CA VAL A 4 -10.47 -6.49 -3.64
C VAL A 4 -11.95 -6.46 -4.01
N GLY A 5 -12.38 -5.37 -4.69
CA GLY A 5 -13.77 -5.09 -5.03
C GLY A 5 -14.61 -4.49 -3.90
N LYS A 6 -14.01 -4.20 -2.73
CA LYS A 6 -14.70 -3.58 -1.59
C LYS A 6 -14.14 -2.18 -1.32
N LYS A 7 -14.91 -1.38 -0.60
CA LYS A 7 -14.43 -0.08 -0.11
C LYS A 7 -13.35 -0.26 0.96
N PHE A 8 -12.30 0.54 0.86
CA PHE A 8 -11.26 0.62 1.88
C PHE A 8 -11.86 1.11 3.22
N PRO A 9 -11.35 0.69 4.39
CA PRO A 9 -11.83 1.17 5.67
C PRO A 9 -11.85 2.70 5.78
N ASN A 10 -12.99 3.25 6.20
CA ASN A 10 -13.15 4.68 6.43
C ASN A 10 -12.72 4.99 7.88
N LEU A 11 -11.42 5.23 8.06
CA LEU A 11 -10.80 5.47 9.37
C LEU A 11 -9.72 6.55 9.26
N GLU A 12 -9.77 7.52 10.17
CA GLU A 12 -8.69 8.50 10.34
C GLU A 12 -7.51 7.90 11.10
N VAL A 13 -6.31 8.09 10.57
CA VAL A 13 -5.04 7.66 11.18
C VAL A 13 -4.10 8.85 11.24
N ASN A 14 -3.31 8.98 12.30
CA ASN A 14 -2.24 9.97 12.38
C ASN A 14 -1.21 9.71 11.27
N ALA A 15 -0.64 10.78 10.75
CA ALA A 15 0.40 10.73 9.74
C ALA A 15 1.47 11.77 10.03
N MET A 16 2.67 11.54 9.49
CA MET A 16 3.80 12.44 9.52
C MET A 16 4.17 12.83 8.09
N ASN A 17 4.44 14.12 7.84
CA ASN A 17 5.03 14.60 6.60
C ASN A 17 6.56 14.80 6.74
N GLU A 18 7.20 15.12 5.64
CA GLU A 18 8.65 15.38 5.59
C GLU A 18 9.11 16.61 6.39
N MET A 19 8.19 17.53 6.71
CA MET A 19 8.48 18.74 7.50
C MET A 19 8.36 18.50 9.00
N GLY A 20 7.89 17.32 9.42
CA GLY A 20 7.69 16.98 10.83
C GLY A 20 6.33 17.37 11.39
N ASP A 21 5.37 17.73 10.52
CA ASP A 21 4.01 18.02 10.96
C ASP A 21 3.23 16.71 11.14
N THR A 22 2.58 16.58 12.27
CA THR A 22 1.61 15.51 12.53
C THR A 22 0.22 15.99 12.13
N PHE A 23 -0.45 15.19 11.32
CA PHE A 23 -1.83 15.45 10.87
C PHE A 23 -2.60 14.14 10.76
N LYS A 24 -3.84 14.19 10.32
CA LYS A 24 -4.65 12.98 10.13
C LYS A 24 -4.95 12.75 8.66
N ILE A 25 -4.89 11.50 8.26
CA ILE A 25 -5.30 11.03 6.93
C ILE A 25 -6.40 9.99 7.09
N ASN A 26 -7.42 10.11 6.27
CA ASN A 26 -8.38 9.07 5.99
C ASN A 26 -8.18 8.63 4.53
N VAL A 27 -7.57 7.47 4.32
CA VAL A 27 -7.16 7.00 2.98
C VAL A 27 -8.37 6.88 2.03
N PHE A 28 -9.52 6.43 2.53
CA PHE A 28 -10.76 6.35 1.75
C PHE A 28 -11.22 7.74 1.28
N GLU A 29 -11.22 8.73 2.19
CA GLU A 29 -11.63 10.10 1.87
C GLU A 29 -10.60 10.83 0.98
N GLU A 30 -9.30 10.53 1.15
CA GLU A 30 -8.25 11.08 0.28
C GLU A 30 -8.45 10.65 -1.18
N ALA A 31 -8.72 9.37 -1.43
CA ALA A 31 -9.02 8.88 -2.77
C ALA A 31 -10.22 9.61 -3.38
N LYS A 32 -11.31 9.68 -2.63
CA LYS A 32 -12.59 10.20 -3.09
C LYS A 32 -12.60 11.73 -3.27
N ASN A 33 -12.07 12.47 -2.29
CA ASN A 33 -12.15 13.94 -2.30
C ASN A 33 -11.15 14.57 -3.28
N ASN A 34 -10.01 13.92 -3.50
CA ASN A 34 -8.99 14.40 -4.43
C ASN A 34 -9.16 13.84 -5.86
N GLY A 35 -10.06 12.87 -6.08
CA GLY A 35 -10.21 12.20 -7.36
C GLY A 35 -8.91 11.54 -7.81
N LYS A 36 -8.15 10.98 -6.86
CA LYS A 36 -6.86 10.30 -7.09
C LYS A 36 -6.93 8.85 -6.67
N LYS A 37 -6.25 8.00 -7.42
CA LYS A 37 -5.95 6.66 -6.92
C LYS A 37 -4.98 6.78 -5.75
N VAL A 38 -5.00 5.81 -4.85
CA VAL A 38 -4.06 5.74 -3.73
C VAL A 38 -3.30 4.42 -3.77
N LEU A 39 -1.98 4.50 -3.67
CA LEU A 39 -1.11 3.39 -3.31
C LEU A 39 -0.77 3.53 -1.84
N LEU A 40 -1.36 2.67 -1.01
CA LEU A 40 -1.02 2.54 0.41
C LEU A 40 -0.15 1.31 0.60
N PHE A 41 1.07 1.50 1.12
CA PHE A 41 1.95 0.38 1.42
C PHE A 41 2.35 0.35 2.89
N TRP A 42 2.21 -0.82 3.50
CA TRP A 42 2.59 -1.09 4.88
C TRP A 42 3.97 -1.72 4.94
N TYR A 43 4.75 -1.35 5.94
CA TYR A 43 6.02 -1.98 6.26
C TYR A 43 6.09 -2.28 7.77
N PRO A 44 6.88 -3.30 8.18
CA PRO A 44 6.86 -3.78 9.56
C PRO A 44 7.21 -2.73 10.61
N LYS A 45 8.35 -2.02 10.44
CA LYS A 45 8.89 -1.17 11.49
C LYS A 45 9.98 -0.24 10.96
N ASP A 46 10.05 0.95 11.54
CA ASP A 46 11.13 1.91 11.33
C ASP A 46 12.49 1.35 11.80
N PHE A 47 13.59 1.92 11.31
CA PHE A 47 14.96 1.57 11.67
C PHE A 47 15.31 0.07 11.53
N THR A 48 14.76 -0.59 10.50
CA THR A 48 15.04 -1.99 10.15
C THR A 48 15.85 -2.10 8.85
N PHE A 49 15.88 -3.28 8.20
CA PHE A 49 16.82 -3.56 7.13
C PHE A 49 16.25 -3.42 5.72
N VAL A 50 15.10 -4.04 5.45
CA VAL A 50 14.44 -4.02 4.14
C VAL A 50 13.61 -2.75 3.98
N CYS A 51 12.99 -2.26 5.06
CA CYS A 51 12.05 -1.15 5.02
C CYS A 51 12.63 0.13 4.38
N PRO A 52 13.84 0.63 4.73
CA PRO A 52 14.36 1.84 4.10
C PRO A 52 14.59 1.67 2.60
N THR A 53 14.94 0.46 2.13
CA THR A 53 15.13 0.20 0.70
C THR A 53 13.81 0.35 -0.08
N GLU A 54 12.70 -0.08 0.52
CA GLU A 54 11.37 0.06 -0.09
C GLU A 54 10.92 1.51 -0.12
N LEU A 55 11.08 2.25 1.01
CA LEU A 55 10.66 3.65 1.08
C LEU A 55 11.42 4.49 0.05
N HIS A 56 12.72 4.29 -0.09
CA HIS A 56 13.49 4.96 -1.13
C HIS A 56 13.08 4.54 -2.55
N ALA A 57 12.78 3.27 -2.79
CA ALA A 57 12.33 2.81 -4.11
C ALA A 57 10.97 3.42 -4.51
N PHE A 58 10.04 3.58 -3.57
CA PHE A 58 8.79 4.31 -3.81
C PHE A 58 9.04 5.80 -4.04
N GLN A 59 9.98 6.42 -3.32
CA GLN A 59 10.37 7.82 -3.53
C GLN A 59 10.98 8.03 -4.92
N GLU A 60 11.88 7.17 -5.34
CA GLU A 60 12.49 7.23 -6.67
C GLU A 60 11.45 7.10 -7.80
N ALA A 61 10.37 6.36 -7.55
CA ALA A 61 9.28 6.16 -8.50
C ALA A 61 8.13 7.18 -8.34
N LEU A 62 8.20 8.13 -7.42
CA LEU A 62 7.08 9.01 -7.06
C LEU A 62 6.54 9.77 -8.26
N GLY A 63 7.42 10.30 -9.13
CA GLY A 63 7.01 10.97 -10.36
C GLY A 63 6.26 10.09 -11.36
N GLU A 64 6.48 8.77 -11.36
CA GLU A 64 5.72 7.84 -12.20
C GLU A 64 4.31 7.60 -11.64
N PHE A 65 4.15 7.61 -10.31
CA PHE A 65 2.84 7.55 -9.68
C PHE A 65 2.05 8.86 -9.88
N GLU A 66 2.69 10.01 -9.74
CA GLU A 66 2.07 11.32 -9.96
C GLU A 66 1.54 11.48 -11.40
N LYS A 67 2.30 11.07 -12.42
CA LYS A 67 1.85 11.06 -13.82
C LYS A 67 0.58 10.25 -14.04
N ARG A 68 0.33 9.24 -13.20
CA ARG A 68 -0.84 8.34 -13.24
C ARG A 68 -1.97 8.78 -12.31
N ASN A 69 -1.84 9.98 -11.74
CA ASN A 69 -2.78 10.52 -10.76
C ASN A 69 -2.92 9.62 -9.51
N VAL A 70 -1.79 9.11 -9.01
CA VAL A 70 -1.72 8.23 -7.83
C VAL A 70 -1.01 8.94 -6.70
N MET A 71 -1.64 8.98 -5.53
CA MET A 71 -1.02 9.40 -4.27
C MET A 71 -0.35 8.19 -3.63
N VAL A 72 0.91 8.34 -3.22
CA VAL A 72 1.65 7.31 -2.47
C VAL A 72 1.58 7.63 -0.98
N ILE A 73 1.28 6.63 -0.15
CA ILE A 73 1.23 6.74 1.30
C ILE A 73 1.95 5.52 1.90
N GLY A 74 2.97 5.76 2.73
CA GLY A 74 3.59 4.73 3.55
C GLY A 74 2.82 4.52 4.85
N ALA A 75 2.98 3.36 5.51
CA ALA A 75 2.33 3.09 6.78
C ALA A 75 3.11 2.09 7.64
N SER A 76 3.15 2.32 8.93
CA SER A 76 3.55 1.34 9.95
C SER A 76 2.77 1.52 11.25
N CYS A 77 3.08 0.70 12.25
CA CYS A 77 2.54 0.86 13.60
C CYS A 77 3.45 1.68 14.52
N ASP A 78 4.51 2.29 14.00
CA ASP A 78 5.34 3.21 14.77
C ASP A 78 4.62 4.52 15.07
N THR A 79 5.17 5.33 16.00
CA THR A 79 4.58 6.63 16.34
C THR A 79 5.04 7.74 15.38
N PRO A 80 4.31 8.85 15.28
CA PRO A 80 4.75 9.99 14.46
C PRO A 80 6.16 10.48 14.79
N GLU A 81 6.53 10.46 16.06
CA GLU A 81 7.86 10.89 16.52
C GLU A 81 8.97 9.97 16.02
N VAL A 82 8.71 8.66 15.94
CA VAL A 82 9.66 7.67 15.39
C VAL A 82 9.82 7.89 13.89
N HIS A 83 8.72 8.10 13.15
CA HIS A 83 8.77 8.46 11.73
C HIS A 83 9.59 9.75 11.51
N PHE A 84 9.35 10.78 12.32
CA PHE A 84 10.09 12.03 12.21
C PHE A 84 11.59 11.84 12.46
N ALA A 85 11.97 11.08 13.47
CA ALA A 85 13.36 10.76 13.74
C ALA A 85 14.00 10.02 12.54
N TRP A 86 13.28 9.10 11.93
CA TRP A 86 13.77 8.33 10.80
C TRP A 86 13.86 9.14 9.51
N LEU A 87 12.90 10.04 9.26
CA LEU A 87 12.93 11.02 8.16
C LEU A 87 14.15 11.97 8.25
N ASN A 88 14.63 12.25 9.47
CA ASN A 88 15.83 13.07 9.71
C ASN A 88 17.13 12.25 9.82
N THR A 89 17.07 10.94 9.63
CA THR A 89 18.23 10.07 9.60
C THR A 89 18.70 9.90 8.15
N SER A 90 20.00 10.12 7.92
CA SER A 90 20.57 10.03 6.58
C SER A 90 20.52 8.61 6.03
N LYS A 91 20.47 8.49 4.71
CA LYS A 91 20.46 7.21 3.98
C LYS A 91 21.68 6.33 4.35
N ASP A 92 22.85 6.92 4.53
CA ASP A 92 24.08 6.21 4.90
C ASP A 92 24.02 5.61 6.31
N ASN A 93 23.09 6.10 7.15
CA ASN A 93 22.83 5.58 8.49
C ASN A 93 21.56 4.71 8.56
N GLY A 94 21.07 4.22 7.41
CA GLY A 94 19.85 3.41 7.33
C GLY A 94 18.56 4.19 7.51
N GLY A 95 18.61 5.53 7.36
CA GLY A 95 17.46 6.42 7.44
C GLY A 95 16.72 6.59 6.12
N ILE A 96 15.67 7.39 6.17
CA ILE A 96 14.79 7.69 5.03
C ILE A 96 14.76 9.17 4.68
N GLU A 97 15.84 9.90 4.98
CA GLU A 97 16.00 11.28 4.56
C GLU A 97 15.75 11.42 3.05
N GLY A 98 14.91 12.39 2.68
CA GLY A 98 14.50 12.63 1.30
C GLY A 98 13.20 11.95 0.86
N VAL A 99 12.55 11.14 1.72
CA VAL A 99 11.19 10.67 1.50
C VAL A 99 10.22 11.81 1.75
N THR A 100 9.31 12.08 0.77
CA THR A 100 8.41 13.25 0.79
C THR A 100 6.92 12.91 0.86
N TYR A 101 6.54 11.67 0.58
CA TYR A 101 5.15 11.24 0.74
C TYR A 101 4.81 11.01 2.23
N PRO A 102 3.54 11.17 2.63
CA PRO A 102 3.14 11.00 4.03
C PRO A 102 3.28 9.54 4.50
N ILE A 103 3.57 9.38 5.78
CA ILE A 103 3.67 8.07 6.45
C ILE A 103 2.62 8.00 7.56
N LEU A 104 1.70 7.02 7.48
CA LEU A 104 0.72 6.75 8.52
C LEU A 104 1.38 6.13 9.75
N ALA A 105 0.99 6.64 10.90
CA ALA A 105 1.39 6.17 12.22
C ALA A 105 0.19 5.49 12.90
N ASP A 106 -0.10 4.23 12.55
CA ASP A 106 -1.20 3.45 13.15
C ASP A 106 -0.77 2.82 14.48
N SER A 107 -0.27 3.66 15.40
CA SER A 107 0.32 3.21 16.68
C SER A 107 -0.67 2.49 17.62
N ASN A 108 -1.96 2.70 17.44
CA ASN A 108 -3.01 1.93 18.11
C ASN A 108 -3.42 0.65 17.36
N ARG A 109 -2.87 0.40 16.18
CA ARG A 109 -3.09 -0.76 15.30
C ARG A 109 -4.54 -0.95 14.84
N ASN A 110 -5.35 0.08 14.90
CA ASN A 110 -6.77 -0.06 14.56
C ASN A 110 -6.98 -0.34 13.07
N LEU A 111 -6.25 0.35 12.19
CA LEU A 111 -6.35 0.11 10.75
C LEU A 111 -5.69 -1.21 10.38
N ALA A 112 -4.49 -1.48 10.88
CA ALA A 112 -3.78 -2.73 10.60
C ALA A 112 -4.57 -3.96 11.05
N ASN A 113 -5.27 -3.88 12.18
CA ASN A 113 -6.13 -4.95 12.68
C ASN A 113 -7.36 -5.16 11.78
N GLN A 114 -8.02 -4.07 11.34
CA GLN A 114 -9.14 -4.17 10.39
C GLN A 114 -8.72 -4.79 9.05
N LEU A 115 -7.50 -4.53 8.62
CA LEU A 115 -6.92 -5.10 7.40
C LEU A 115 -6.46 -6.56 7.59
N GLY A 116 -6.30 -7.02 8.83
CA GLY A 116 -5.85 -8.39 9.15
C GLY A 116 -4.39 -8.65 8.73
N ILE A 117 -3.53 -7.63 8.85
CA ILE A 117 -2.13 -7.67 8.39
C ILE A 117 -1.09 -7.67 9.51
N LEU A 118 -1.52 -7.80 10.76
CA LEU A 118 -0.62 -7.90 11.90
C LEU A 118 -0.02 -9.32 12.01
N ASP A 119 1.28 -9.39 12.33
CA ASP A 119 1.96 -10.63 12.68
C ASP A 119 1.62 -11.03 14.11
N ILE A 120 0.45 -11.63 14.26
CA ILE A 120 -0.05 -12.19 15.51
C ILE A 120 -0.17 -13.69 15.32
N THR A 121 0.61 -14.47 16.08
CA THR A 121 0.64 -15.93 16.00
C THR A 121 -0.36 -16.59 16.94
N ASN A 122 -0.66 -15.94 18.05
CA ASN A 122 -1.64 -16.41 19.02
C ASN A 122 -2.24 -15.24 19.81
N GLU A 123 -3.53 -15.33 20.08
CA GLU A 123 -4.25 -14.39 20.94
C GLU A 123 -4.85 -15.14 22.13
N ASN A 124 -4.66 -14.65 23.32
CA ASN A 124 -5.20 -15.24 24.53
C ASN A 124 -5.87 -14.18 25.38
N TYR A 125 -7.12 -14.44 25.76
CA TYR A 125 -7.86 -13.63 26.73
C TYR A 125 -8.12 -14.45 27.98
N ASN A 126 -7.58 -14.01 29.10
CA ASN A 126 -7.82 -14.64 30.40
C ASN A 126 -9.07 -14.01 31.03
N GLU A 127 -10.17 -14.76 31.11
CA GLU A 127 -11.45 -14.27 31.63
C GLU A 127 -11.39 -13.94 33.11
N GLU A 128 -10.55 -14.62 33.92
CA GLU A 128 -10.45 -14.39 35.37
C GLU A 128 -9.73 -13.08 35.70
N THR A 129 -8.71 -12.74 34.91
CA THR A 129 -7.89 -11.54 35.15
C THR A 129 -8.27 -10.36 34.23
N GLY A 130 -9.05 -10.58 33.19
CA GLY A 130 -9.34 -9.60 32.15
C GLY A 130 -8.12 -9.23 31.28
N ILE A 131 -7.04 -10.04 31.34
CA ILE A 131 -5.81 -9.75 30.61
C ILE A 131 -5.88 -10.35 29.22
N TYR A 132 -5.64 -9.50 28.22
CA TYR A 132 -5.45 -9.88 26.82
C TYR A 132 -3.96 -9.87 26.48
N THR A 133 -3.47 -10.95 25.88
CA THR A 133 -2.09 -11.09 25.43
C THR A 133 -2.02 -11.54 23.97
N VAL A 134 -1.02 -11.10 23.26
CA VAL A 134 -0.71 -11.53 21.90
C VAL A 134 0.71 -12.08 21.85
N GLU A 135 0.92 -13.10 21.03
CA GLU A 135 2.23 -13.63 20.65
C GLU A 135 2.53 -13.21 19.21
N GLY A 136 3.81 -13.04 18.89
CA GLY A 136 4.30 -12.49 17.64
C GLY A 136 4.85 -11.09 17.84
N ASP A 137 5.42 -10.50 16.79
CA ASP A 137 6.02 -9.17 16.86
C ASP A 137 4.97 -8.06 16.89
N ASN A 138 3.72 -8.38 16.59
CA ASN A 138 2.59 -7.46 16.51
C ASN A 138 2.89 -6.21 15.67
N VAL A 139 3.63 -6.41 14.60
CA VAL A 139 3.91 -5.44 13.53
C VAL A 139 3.20 -5.88 12.26
N THR A 140 3.16 -5.04 11.25
CA THR A 140 2.49 -5.39 9.99
C THR A 140 3.37 -6.22 9.07
N TYR A 141 2.76 -7.11 8.27
CA TYR A 141 3.37 -7.63 7.05
C TYR A 141 3.57 -6.50 6.03
N ARG A 142 4.27 -6.78 4.94
CA ARG A 142 4.45 -5.84 3.81
C ARG A 142 3.21 -5.88 2.92
N ALA A 143 2.12 -5.31 3.39
CA ALA A 143 0.88 -5.22 2.63
C ALA A 143 0.89 -4.00 1.69
N THR A 144 0.25 -4.14 0.54
CA THR A 144 0.04 -3.03 -0.41
C THR A 144 -1.40 -3.08 -0.90
N TYR A 145 -2.04 -1.92 -0.92
CA TYR A 145 -3.38 -1.72 -1.43
C TYR A 145 -3.34 -0.67 -2.54
N LEU A 146 -3.91 -0.99 -3.69
CA LEU A 146 -4.21 -0.02 -4.73
C LEU A 146 -5.71 0.28 -4.69
N ILE A 147 -6.04 1.55 -4.52
CA ILE A 147 -7.39 2.04 -4.25
C ILE A 147 -7.76 3.04 -5.35
N ASP A 148 -8.94 2.89 -5.95
CA ASP A 148 -9.42 3.79 -6.99
C ASP A 148 -10.00 5.10 -6.43
N GLU A 149 -10.38 6.00 -7.31
CA GLU A 149 -10.93 7.33 -6.99
C GLU A 149 -12.27 7.27 -6.25
N GLU A 150 -12.93 6.11 -6.25
CA GLU A 150 -14.16 5.84 -5.51
C GLU A 150 -13.90 5.19 -4.14
N GLY A 151 -12.62 4.99 -3.77
CA GLY A 151 -12.21 4.33 -2.54
C GLY A 151 -12.37 2.81 -2.57
N THR A 152 -12.47 2.19 -3.77
CA THR A 152 -12.56 0.74 -3.92
C THR A 152 -11.17 0.15 -4.12
N VAL A 153 -10.86 -0.91 -3.41
CA VAL A 153 -9.59 -1.63 -3.57
C VAL A 153 -9.63 -2.45 -4.86
N PHE A 154 -8.73 -2.17 -5.81
CA PHE A 154 -8.62 -2.96 -7.04
C PHE A 154 -7.45 -3.95 -7.03
N HIS A 155 -6.52 -3.80 -6.10
CA HIS A 155 -5.45 -4.77 -5.86
C HIS A 155 -5.06 -4.77 -4.38
N GLU A 156 -4.77 -5.95 -3.85
CA GLU A 156 -4.07 -6.15 -2.58
C GLU A 156 -2.98 -7.20 -2.74
N GLY A 157 -1.86 -6.99 -2.07
CA GLY A 157 -0.76 -7.94 -2.02
C GLY A 157 -0.09 -7.91 -0.65
N ILE A 158 0.25 -9.08 -0.10
CA ILE A 158 0.87 -9.19 1.21
C ILE A 158 2.11 -10.07 1.09
N ASN A 159 3.29 -9.46 1.29
CA ASN A 159 4.56 -10.18 1.32
C ASN A 159 4.94 -10.50 2.77
N HIS A 160 5.61 -11.65 2.95
CA HIS A 160 6.30 -11.96 4.20
C HIS A 160 7.41 -10.94 4.46
N MET A 161 7.74 -10.68 5.73
CA MET A 161 8.62 -9.60 6.17
C MET A 161 10.00 -9.51 5.48
N PRO A 162 10.72 -10.62 5.16
CA PRO A 162 12.02 -10.53 4.49
C PRO A 162 11.94 -10.26 2.98
N LEU A 163 10.74 -10.24 2.39
CA LEU A 163 10.53 -10.11 0.94
C LEU A 163 10.15 -8.68 0.55
N GLY A 164 11.14 -7.86 0.17
CA GLY A 164 10.90 -6.53 -0.40
C GLY A 164 10.09 -6.59 -1.69
N ARG A 165 9.36 -5.50 -1.97
CA ARG A 165 8.44 -5.39 -3.10
C ARG A 165 9.12 -4.89 -4.37
N ASN A 166 8.58 -5.26 -5.52
CA ASN A 166 8.94 -4.67 -6.81
C ASN A 166 7.99 -3.51 -7.14
N VAL A 167 8.49 -2.28 -7.03
CA VAL A 167 7.69 -1.06 -7.25
C VAL A 167 7.14 -0.97 -8.68
N LYS A 168 7.85 -1.48 -9.69
CA LYS A 168 7.41 -1.49 -11.09
C LYS A 168 6.14 -2.32 -11.31
N GLU A 169 5.93 -3.36 -10.51
CA GLU A 169 4.70 -4.16 -10.60
C GLU A 169 3.46 -3.36 -10.23
N PHE A 170 3.55 -2.46 -9.26
CA PHE A 170 2.42 -1.59 -8.92
C PHE A 170 2.11 -0.58 -10.01
N ILE A 171 3.13 -0.03 -10.68
CA ILE A 171 2.95 0.83 -11.86
C ILE A 171 2.22 0.05 -12.96
N ARG A 172 2.68 -1.16 -13.29
CA ARG A 172 2.04 -2.05 -14.27
C ARG A 172 0.57 -2.34 -13.93
N LEU A 173 0.26 -2.61 -12.66
CA LEU A 173 -1.10 -2.87 -12.21
C LEU A 173 -2.00 -1.64 -12.33
N ILE A 174 -1.48 -0.45 -12.03
CA ILE A 174 -2.19 0.82 -12.18
C ILE A 174 -2.48 1.08 -13.66
N ASP A 175 -1.51 0.86 -14.55
CA ASP A 175 -1.68 1.01 -15.99
C ASP A 175 -2.73 0.04 -16.54
N ALA A 176 -2.66 -1.23 -16.11
CA ALA A 176 -3.64 -2.24 -16.49
C ALA A 176 -5.05 -1.88 -16.01
N TYR A 177 -5.20 -1.42 -14.76
CA TYR A 177 -6.49 -1.00 -14.23
C TYR A 177 -7.05 0.20 -15.00
N THR A 178 -6.23 1.21 -15.26
CA THR A 178 -6.60 2.39 -16.04
C THR A 178 -7.04 2.01 -17.46
N HIS A 179 -6.29 1.11 -18.12
CA HIS A 179 -6.66 0.60 -19.46
C HIS A 179 -8.05 -0.07 -19.47
N VAL A 180 -8.31 -0.95 -18.47
CA VAL A 180 -9.63 -1.59 -18.33
C VAL A 180 -10.75 -0.56 -18.15
N GLN A 181 -10.51 0.47 -17.34
CA GLN A 181 -11.53 1.52 -17.09
C GLN A 181 -11.78 2.38 -18.32
N GLU A 182 -10.75 2.75 -19.07
CA GLU A 182 -10.88 3.66 -20.22
C GLU A 182 -11.31 2.96 -21.50
N LYS A 183 -10.85 1.72 -21.74
CA LYS A 183 -11.08 1.01 -23.00
C LYS A 183 -12.18 -0.05 -22.90
N GLY A 184 -12.52 -0.51 -21.69
CA GLY A 184 -13.45 -1.63 -21.52
C GLY A 184 -12.89 -2.98 -21.99
N GLU A 185 -11.62 -3.05 -22.33
CA GLU A 185 -10.88 -4.25 -22.69
C GLU A 185 -10.33 -4.93 -21.43
N VAL A 186 -9.93 -6.19 -21.53
CA VAL A 186 -9.28 -6.92 -20.44
C VAL A 186 -7.79 -7.14 -20.75
N CYS A 187 -6.97 -6.99 -19.74
CA CYS A 187 -5.52 -7.18 -19.83
C CYS A 187 -5.18 -8.66 -19.67
N PRO A 188 -4.56 -9.30 -20.67
CA PRO A 188 -4.13 -10.70 -20.56
C PRO A 188 -2.95 -10.86 -19.61
N ALA A 189 -2.54 -12.11 -19.36
CA ALA A 189 -1.37 -12.40 -18.55
C ALA A 189 -0.12 -11.70 -19.12
N ASN A 190 0.72 -11.15 -18.22
CA ASN A 190 1.94 -10.41 -18.57
C ASN A 190 1.72 -9.14 -19.41
N TRP A 191 0.52 -8.59 -19.37
CA TRP A 191 0.23 -7.33 -20.07
C TRP A 191 1.05 -6.18 -19.45
N GLU A 192 1.55 -5.33 -20.32
CA GLU A 192 2.22 -4.08 -19.99
C GLU A 192 1.64 -2.97 -20.88
N GLU A 193 1.77 -1.72 -20.44
CA GLU A 193 1.33 -0.56 -21.23
C GLU A 193 1.90 -0.60 -22.65
N GLY A 194 1.04 -0.35 -23.64
CA GLY A 194 1.39 -0.39 -25.05
C GLY A 194 1.31 -1.78 -25.70
N LYS A 195 1.06 -2.84 -24.94
CA LYS A 195 0.80 -4.17 -25.49
C LYS A 195 -0.68 -4.35 -25.83
N GLU A 196 -0.94 -5.32 -26.71
CA GLU A 196 -2.29 -5.69 -27.12
C GLU A 196 -3.11 -6.16 -25.94
N ALA A 197 -4.34 -5.67 -25.83
CA ALA A 197 -5.37 -6.13 -24.91
C ALA A 197 -6.46 -6.88 -25.68
N MET A 198 -7.47 -7.41 -25.04
CA MET A 198 -8.51 -8.19 -25.72
C MET A 198 -9.91 -7.86 -25.20
N ASN A 199 -10.90 -8.05 -26.06
CA ASN A 199 -12.29 -7.98 -25.65
C ASN A 199 -12.68 -9.17 -24.76
N ALA A 200 -13.48 -8.91 -23.73
CA ALA A 200 -13.93 -9.93 -22.76
C ALA A 200 -15.03 -10.84 -23.35
N ASN A 201 -14.75 -11.50 -24.48
CA ASN A 201 -15.66 -12.44 -25.15
C ASN A 201 -14.87 -13.58 -25.82
N ARG A 202 -15.59 -14.60 -26.32
CA ARG A 202 -14.95 -15.80 -26.93
C ARG A 202 -14.13 -15.46 -28.20
N GLU A 203 -14.61 -14.52 -29.00
CA GLU A 203 -13.93 -14.11 -30.25
C GLU A 203 -12.66 -13.34 -29.92
N GLY A 204 -12.71 -12.44 -28.93
CA GLY A 204 -11.56 -11.67 -28.46
C GLY A 204 -10.44 -12.57 -27.93
N VAL A 205 -10.76 -13.53 -27.06
CA VAL A 205 -9.75 -14.47 -26.53
C VAL A 205 -9.20 -15.38 -27.63
N ALA A 206 -10.03 -15.85 -28.58
CA ALA A 206 -9.58 -16.70 -29.67
C ALA A 206 -8.63 -15.94 -30.62
N SER A 207 -8.96 -14.69 -30.96
CA SER A 207 -8.12 -13.83 -31.79
C SER A 207 -6.79 -13.54 -31.10
N TYR A 208 -6.81 -13.16 -29.81
CA TYR A 208 -5.60 -12.88 -29.05
C TYR A 208 -4.67 -14.11 -28.98
N LEU A 209 -5.19 -15.29 -28.63
CA LEU A 209 -4.40 -16.53 -28.55
C LEU A 209 -3.89 -17.04 -29.89
N SER A 210 -4.54 -16.66 -31.02
CA SER A 210 -4.09 -17.02 -32.36
C SER A 210 -2.97 -16.11 -32.87
N ALA A 211 -2.85 -14.89 -32.33
CA ALA A 211 -1.85 -13.91 -32.69
C ALA A 211 -0.58 -13.96 -31.83
N ASN A 212 -0.65 -14.56 -30.64
CA ASN A 212 0.42 -14.68 -29.65
C ASN A 212 0.68 -16.15 -29.28
#